data_502af6affa1c89e1a3afc20507422c89
#
_entry.id   502af6affa1c89e1a3afc20507422c89
#
_cell.length_a   1.000
_cell.length_b   1.000
_cell.length_c   1.000
_cell.angle_alpha   90.00
_cell.angle_beta   90.00
_cell.angle_gamma   90.00
#
_symmetry.space_group_name_H-M   'P 1'
#
loop_
_entity.id
_entity.type
_entity.pdbx_description
1 polymer ?
#
loop_
_entity_poly.entity_id
_entity_poly.type
_entity_poly.pdbx_seq_one_letter_code
_entity_poly.pdbx_strand_id
1 'polypeptide(L)'
;IHALLGENGAGKSTLMSILFGLYQPTSGIIKKNGQEVHINTPNDANDLNIGMVHQHFKLVECFSVLDNIILGVEPTKGLFLEKKNARAKVMELSEKYGLMVDPDALISDITVGMQQRTEILKMLYRDNEVLIFDEPTAVLTPQEIDELMKIMKNLAKEGKSILFITHKLNEIMEVADRCTILRKGKYIGTVNISETSKEELSRMMVGRNVSFSVNKKPSKPGDTVLKVEHMTVPSKVHGNNAVKDVSFNVRKGEIVCIAGIDGNGQSEFVQGLTGLEKVSGGKILFNGQDITKASIRDRPASHSYRLRYSVLHLQLRICHLFPHQNTGFR
;
A
#
# COMPACT_ATOMS: atom_id res chain seq x y z
N ILE A 1 -13.24 4.41 15.75
CA ILE A 1 -12.02 4.19 14.93
C ILE A 1 -10.92 5.09 15.44
N HIS A 2 -9.77 4.52 15.80
CA HIS A 2 -8.61 5.25 16.29
C HIS A 2 -7.48 5.19 15.24
N ALA A 3 -7.14 6.34 14.66
CA ALA A 3 -6.05 6.44 13.70
C ALA A 3 -4.69 6.57 14.38
N LEU A 4 -3.67 5.97 13.76
CA LEU A 4 -2.26 6.14 14.14
C LEU A 4 -1.52 6.81 12.98
N LEU A 5 -1.12 8.06 13.17
CA LEU A 5 -0.49 8.92 12.17
C LEU A 5 1.00 9.11 12.45
N GLY A 6 1.81 9.17 11.42
CA GLY A 6 3.25 9.50 11.50
C GLY A 6 3.93 9.31 10.16
N GLU A 7 5.09 9.92 9.99
CA GLU A 7 5.93 9.70 8.80
C GLU A 7 6.43 8.26 8.73
N ASN A 8 6.95 7.87 7.56
CA ASN A 8 7.64 6.58 7.42
C ASN A 8 8.82 6.51 8.39
N GLY A 9 8.95 5.37 9.09
CA GLY A 9 9.94 5.21 10.15
C GLY A 9 9.57 5.82 11.51
N ALA A 10 8.35 6.34 11.69
CA ALA A 10 7.89 6.88 12.97
C ALA A 10 7.59 5.80 14.04
N GLY A 11 7.65 4.51 13.68
CA GLY A 11 7.42 3.39 14.60
C GLY A 11 5.99 2.85 14.61
N LYS A 12 5.11 3.28 13.69
CA LYS A 12 3.70 2.85 13.65
C LYS A 12 3.55 1.33 13.51
N SER A 13 4.10 0.75 12.44
CA SER A 13 4.02 -0.70 12.18
C SER A 13 4.77 -1.51 13.24
N THR A 14 5.84 -0.97 13.83
CA THR A 14 6.53 -1.62 14.96
C THR A 14 5.61 -1.72 16.17
N LEU A 15 4.91 -0.64 16.53
CA LEU A 15 3.94 -0.64 17.63
C LEU A 15 2.82 -1.66 17.38
N MET A 16 2.29 -1.71 16.16
CA MET A 16 1.24 -2.69 15.82
C MET A 16 1.77 -4.12 15.82
N SER A 17 3.00 -4.35 15.37
CA SER A 17 3.65 -5.66 15.44
C SER A 17 3.83 -6.13 16.88
N ILE A 18 4.05 -5.23 17.82
CA ILE A 18 4.08 -5.55 19.26
C ILE A 18 2.66 -5.93 19.73
N LEU A 19 1.64 -5.17 19.38
CA LEU A 19 0.25 -5.45 19.76
C LEU A 19 -0.27 -6.77 19.15
N PHE A 20 0.29 -7.19 18.02
CA PHE A 20 -0.05 -8.46 17.38
C PHE A 20 0.91 -9.62 17.74
N GLY A 21 1.89 -9.39 18.66
CA GLY A 21 2.78 -10.44 19.16
C GLY A 21 3.90 -10.87 18.19
N LEU A 22 4.19 -10.07 17.15
CA LEU A 22 5.31 -10.31 16.24
C LEU A 22 6.64 -9.84 16.82
N TYR A 23 6.62 -8.81 17.67
CA TYR A 23 7.77 -8.28 18.38
C TYR A 23 7.46 -8.15 19.87
N GLN A 24 8.50 -8.29 20.70
CA GLN A 24 8.38 -8.07 22.14
C GLN A 24 8.72 -6.63 22.49
N PRO A 25 7.96 -5.96 23.38
CA PRO A 25 8.32 -4.65 23.87
C PRO A 25 9.54 -4.76 24.81
N THR A 26 10.48 -3.83 24.69
CA THR A 26 11.62 -3.73 25.64
C THR A 26 11.14 -3.32 27.04
N SER A 27 10.08 -2.53 27.11
CA SER A 27 9.46 -2.07 28.37
C SER A 27 8.06 -1.55 28.09
N GLY A 28 7.27 -1.43 29.14
CA GLY A 28 5.88 -0.97 29.08
C GLY A 28 4.90 -2.10 29.36
N ILE A 29 3.61 -1.75 29.43
CA ILE A 29 2.50 -2.68 29.66
C ILE A 29 1.44 -2.52 28.60
N ILE A 30 0.80 -3.62 28.23
CA ILE A 30 -0.37 -3.63 27.33
C ILE A 30 -1.58 -3.94 28.20
N LYS A 31 -2.66 -3.17 28.00
CA LYS A 31 -3.92 -3.40 28.70
C LYS A 31 -5.06 -3.59 27.70
N LYS A 32 -5.86 -4.65 27.92
CA LYS A 32 -7.16 -4.84 27.24
C LYS A 32 -8.26 -4.78 28.30
N ASN A 33 -9.28 -3.96 28.08
CA ASN A 33 -10.40 -3.76 29.01
C ASN A 33 -9.94 -3.41 30.44
N GLY A 34 -8.84 -2.63 30.56
CA GLY A 34 -8.26 -2.20 31.85
C GLY A 34 -7.35 -3.24 32.53
N GLN A 35 -7.33 -4.49 32.07
CA GLN A 35 -6.47 -5.56 32.59
C GLN A 35 -5.16 -5.65 31.81
N GLU A 36 -4.07 -5.88 32.53
CA GLU A 36 -2.77 -6.12 31.90
C GLU A 36 -2.77 -7.48 31.21
N VAL A 37 -2.26 -7.48 29.97
CA VAL A 37 -2.16 -8.68 29.13
C VAL A 37 -0.75 -8.81 28.59
N HIS A 38 -0.31 -10.05 28.41
CA HIS A 38 0.98 -10.38 27.80
C HIS A 38 0.72 -10.99 26.43
N ILE A 39 1.32 -10.40 25.40
CA ILE A 39 1.18 -10.83 24.01
C ILE A 39 2.58 -11.21 23.53
N ASN A 40 2.91 -12.49 23.54
CA ASN A 40 4.22 -12.99 23.13
C ASN A 40 4.21 -13.53 21.70
N THR A 41 3.05 -13.96 21.21
CA THR A 41 2.87 -14.56 19.90
C THR A 41 1.59 -14.03 19.23
N PRO A 42 1.45 -14.17 17.90
CA PRO A 42 0.19 -13.88 17.22
C PRO A 42 -1.00 -14.70 17.71
N ASN A 43 -0.76 -15.89 18.25
CA ASN A 43 -1.82 -16.71 18.84
C ASN A 43 -2.37 -16.05 20.12
N ASP A 44 -1.52 -15.52 20.99
CA ASP A 44 -1.96 -14.77 22.18
C ASP A 44 -2.81 -13.56 21.79
N ALA A 45 -2.45 -12.85 20.70
CA ALA A 45 -3.25 -11.76 20.18
C ALA A 45 -4.63 -12.23 19.69
N ASN A 46 -4.67 -13.34 18.94
CA ASN A 46 -5.93 -13.94 18.49
C ASN A 46 -6.81 -14.41 19.67
N ASP A 47 -6.23 -15.02 20.69
CA ASP A 47 -6.94 -15.45 21.92
C ASP A 47 -7.52 -14.24 22.69
N LEU A 48 -6.90 -13.10 22.53
CA LEU A 48 -7.39 -11.81 23.02
C LEU A 48 -8.34 -11.12 22.01
N ASN A 49 -8.81 -11.80 20.98
CA ASN A 49 -9.68 -11.26 19.93
C ASN A 49 -9.08 -10.01 19.23
N ILE A 50 -7.77 -9.98 19.02
CA ILE A 50 -7.05 -8.95 18.27
C ILE A 50 -6.66 -9.52 16.92
N GLY A 51 -7.17 -8.96 15.83
CA GLY A 51 -6.83 -9.33 14.46
C GLY A 51 -6.08 -8.22 13.73
N MET A 52 -5.25 -8.59 12.75
CA MET A 52 -4.46 -7.63 11.98
C MET A 52 -4.50 -7.93 10.48
N VAL A 53 -4.81 -6.90 9.69
CA VAL A 53 -4.52 -6.87 8.24
C VAL A 53 -3.18 -6.20 8.05
N HIS A 54 -2.24 -6.93 7.50
CA HIS A 54 -0.88 -6.45 7.25
C HIS A 54 -0.80 -5.62 5.96
N GLN A 55 0.15 -4.70 5.90
CA GLN A 55 0.47 -3.93 4.70
C GLN A 55 0.76 -4.84 3.47
N HIS A 56 1.43 -5.97 3.69
CA HIS A 56 1.60 -7.04 2.72
C HIS A 56 0.79 -8.23 3.18
N PHE A 57 -0.18 -8.63 2.39
CA PHE A 57 -1.10 -9.71 2.72
C PHE A 57 -0.36 -11.01 3.07
N LYS A 58 -0.84 -11.68 4.10
CA LYS A 58 -0.29 -12.95 4.58
C LYS A 58 -1.17 -14.12 4.12
N LEU A 59 -1.46 -14.11 2.81
CA LEU A 59 -2.24 -15.16 2.15
C LEU A 59 -1.32 -16.17 1.47
N VAL A 60 -1.74 -17.42 1.45
CA VAL A 60 -1.05 -18.51 0.75
C VAL A 60 -1.60 -18.57 -0.67
N GLU A 61 -0.77 -18.25 -1.67
CA GLU A 61 -1.20 -18.06 -3.06
C GLU A 61 -1.81 -19.29 -3.69
N CYS A 62 -1.30 -20.50 -3.38
CA CYS A 62 -1.80 -21.77 -3.90
C CYS A 62 -3.03 -22.32 -3.16
N PHE A 63 -3.55 -21.62 -2.15
CA PHE A 63 -4.76 -21.98 -1.45
C PHE A 63 -5.97 -21.21 -1.96
N SER A 64 -7.16 -21.79 -1.78
CA SER A 64 -8.40 -21.09 -2.04
C SER A 64 -8.64 -19.95 -1.04
N VAL A 65 -9.55 -19.03 -1.37
CA VAL A 65 -10.04 -17.99 -0.45
C VAL A 65 -10.54 -18.61 0.84
N LEU A 66 -11.38 -19.67 0.75
CA LEU A 66 -11.91 -20.36 1.93
C LEU A 66 -10.79 -20.95 2.79
N ASP A 67 -9.82 -21.64 2.17
CA ASP A 67 -8.73 -22.28 2.90
C ASP A 67 -7.83 -21.25 3.61
N ASN A 68 -7.61 -20.08 3.01
CA ASN A 68 -6.89 -18.99 3.65
C ASN A 68 -7.65 -18.40 4.86
N ILE A 69 -8.97 -18.27 4.76
CA ILE A 69 -9.79 -17.72 5.84
C ILE A 69 -9.79 -18.64 7.06
N ILE A 70 -9.93 -19.95 6.85
CA ILE A 70 -9.99 -20.92 7.94
C ILE A 70 -8.64 -21.40 8.46
N LEU A 71 -7.55 -21.06 7.77
CA LEU A 71 -6.19 -21.50 8.11
C LEU A 71 -5.83 -21.19 9.56
N GLY A 72 -5.48 -22.23 10.35
CA GLY A 72 -5.15 -22.13 11.77
C GLY A 72 -6.34 -22.08 12.72
N VAL A 73 -7.58 -22.19 12.20
CA VAL A 73 -8.83 -22.34 12.96
C VAL A 73 -9.78 -23.29 12.22
N GLU A 74 -9.20 -24.30 11.58
CA GLU A 74 -9.93 -25.22 10.72
C GLU A 74 -10.99 -26.00 11.53
N PRO A 75 -12.26 -25.96 11.13
CA PRO A 75 -13.27 -26.78 11.76
C PRO A 75 -13.04 -28.26 11.40
N THR A 76 -12.99 -29.12 12.41
CA THR A 76 -12.76 -30.55 12.24
C THR A 76 -13.93 -31.35 12.76
N LYS A 77 -14.26 -32.47 12.08
CA LYS A 77 -15.16 -33.50 12.54
C LYS A 77 -14.38 -34.80 12.60
N GLY A 78 -13.87 -35.12 13.80
CA GLY A 78 -12.91 -36.20 13.99
C GLY A 78 -11.57 -35.87 13.30
N LEU A 79 -11.14 -36.74 12.37
CA LEU A 79 -9.90 -36.57 11.61
C LEU A 79 -10.07 -35.79 10.28
N PHE A 80 -11.28 -35.33 9.94
CA PHE A 80 -11.58 -34.69 8.67
C PHE A 80 -11.91 -33.22 8.84
N LEU A 81 -11.49 -32.40 7.87
CA LEU A 81 -11.87 -30.99 7.76
C LEU A 81 -13.35 -30.87 7.39
N GLU A 82 -14.11 -30.09 8.16
CA GLU A 82 -15.50 -29.81 7.88
C GLU A 82 -15.68 -28.44 7.22
N LYS A 83 -15.42 -28.37 5.90
CA LYS A 83 -15.44 -27.11 5.15
C LYS A 83 -16.86 -26.56 4.90
N LYS A 84 -17.91 -27.40 5.00
CA LYS A 84 -19.28 -26.99 4.62
C LYS A 84 -19.81 -25.87 5.51
N ASN A 85 -19.68 -26.00 6.82
CA ASN A 85 -20.15 -25.00 7.78
C ASN A 85 -19.26 -23.75 7.73
N ALA A 86 -17.95 -23.93 7.56
CA ALA A 86 -17.02 -22.82 7.36
C ALA A 86 -17.39 -21.99 6.14
N ARG A 87 -17.67 -22.64 5.01
CA ARG A 87 -18.12 -21.98 3.78
C ARG A 87 -19.40 -21.17 4.00
N ALA A 88 -20.39 -21.76 4.67
CA ALA A 88 -21.65 -21.07 4.96
C ALA A 88 -21.41 -19.79 5.80
N LYS A 89 -20.58 -19.89 6.85
CA LYS A 89 -20.21 -18.74 7.70
C LYS A 89 -19.44 -17.67 6.90
N VAL A 90 -18.51 -18.07 6.04
CA VAL A 90 -17.75 -17.12 5.19
C VAL A 90 -18.69 -16.40 4.22
N MET A 91 -19.62 -17.09 3.60
CA MET A 91 -20.59 -16.48 2.69
C MET A 91 -21.54 -15.52 3.41
N GLU A 92 -22.03 -15.90 4.61
CA GLU A 92 -22.84 -15.01 5.45
C GLU A 92 -22.08 -13.71 5.80
N LEU A 93 -20.82 -13.82 6.24
CA LEU A 93 -19.99 -12.65 6.54
C LEU A 93 -19.71 -11.80 5.28
N SER A 94 -19.42 -12.47 4.16
CA SER A 94 -19.19 -11.82 2.87
C SER A 94 -20.40 -10.98 2.43
N GLU A 95 -21.60 -11.53 2.55
CA GLU A 95 -22.84 -10.84 2.21
C GLU A 95 -23.15 -9.72 3.20
N LYS A 96 -23.05 -10.01 4.51
CA LYS A 96 -23.34 -9.05 5.58
C LYS A 96 -22.52 -7.76 5.48
N TYR A 97 -21.23 -7.90 5.16
CA TYR A 97 -20.29 -6.75 5.09
C TYR A 97 -20.03 -6.24 3.68
N GLY A 98 -20.64 -6.83 2.66
CA GLY A 98 -20.39 -6.45 1.27
C GLY A 98 -18.98 -6.82 0.77
N LEU A 99 -18.34 -7.81 1.41
CA LEU A 99 -17.01 -8.30 1.11
C LEU A 99 -17.09 -9.46 0.10
N MET A 100 -17.69 -9.23 -1.04
CA MET A 100 -17.96 -10.30 -2.04
C MET A 100 -16.66 -10.97 -2.50
N VAL A 101 -16.58 -12.28 -2.29
CA VAL A 101 -15.48 -13.16 -2.73
C VAL A 101 -16.02 -14.47 -3.25
N ASP A 102 -15.27 -15.15 -4.12
CA ASP A 102 -15.50 -16.55 -4.47
C ASP A 102 -14.68 -17.45 -3.54
N PRO A 103 -15.30 -18.26 -2.66
CA PRO A 103 -14.59 -19.11 -1.71
C PRO A 103 -13.66 -20.15 -2.36
N ASP A 104 -13.92 -20.54 -3.61
CA ASP A 104 -13.16 -21.58 -4.32
C ASP A 104 -12.04 -20.99 -5.20
N ALA A 105 -12.03 -19.67 -5.45
CA ALA A 105 -11.00 -19.03 -6.22
C ALA A 105 -9.64 -19.15 -5.53
N LEU A 106 -8.57 -19.39 -6.30
CA LEU A 106 -7.21 -19.38 -5.78
C LEU A 106 -6.77 -17.92 -5.53
N ILE A 107 -5.98 -17.72 -4.48
CA ILE A 107 -5.45 -16.38 -4.15
C ILE A 107 -4.57 -15.83 -5.28
N SER A 108 -3.83 -16.69 -6.00
CA SER A 108 -3.04 -16.32 -7.17
C SER A 108 -3.85 -15.69 -8.30
N ASP A 109 -5.14 -16.02 -8.40
CA ASP A 109 -5.99 -15.69 -9.55
C ASP A 109 -6.92 -14.49 -9.28
N ILE A 110 -6.95 -14.01 -8.05
CA ILE A 110 -7.80 -12.89 -7.64
C ILE A 110 -7.05 -11.56 -7.57
N THR A 111 -7.79 -10.46 -7.73
CA THR A 111 -7.22 -9.10 -7.66
C THR A 111 -6.76 -8.74 -6.24
N VAL A 112 -5.90 -7.73 -6.14
CA VAL A 112 -5.40 -7.20 -4.86
C VAL A 112 -6.55 -6.76 -3.95
N GLY A 113 -7.59 -6.12 -4.48
CA GLY A 113 -8.79 -5.75 -3.72
C GLY A 113 -9.54 -6.98 -3.17
N MET A 114 -9.61 -8.08 -3.93
CA MET A 114 -10.20 -9.33 -3.43
C MET A 114 -9.32 -10.01 -2.38
N GLN A 115 -7.99 -9.95 -2.51
CA GLN A 115 -7.07 -10.44 -1.49
C GLN A 115 -7.27 -9.67 -0.17
N GLN A 116 -7.46 -8.36 -0.23
CA GLN A 116 -7.76 -7.57 0.95
C GLN A 116 -9.09 -7.95 1.59
N ARG A 117 -10.15 -8.13 0.80
CA ARG A 117 -11.45 -8.62 1.31
C ARG A 117 -11.30 -9.97 2.01
N THR A 118 -10.46 -10.86 1.48
CA THR A 118 -10.13 -12.15 2.08
C THR A 118 -9.45 -11.99 3.45
N GLU A 119 -8.47 -11.08 3.59
CA GLU A 119 -7.82 -10.78 4.88
C GLU A 119 -8.80 -10.20 5.91
N ILE A 120 -9.72 -9.35 5.49
CA ILE A 120 -10.75 -8.80 6.38
C ILE A 120 -11.71 -9.92 6.81
N LEU A 121 -12.18 -10.77 5.87
CA LEU A 121 -13.03 -11.92 6.19
C LEU A 121 -12.36 -12.89 7.13
N LYS A 122 -11.04 -13.10 7.01
CA LYS A 122 -10.25 -13.93 7.92
C LYS A 122 -10.31 -13.43 9.37
N MET A 123 -10.19 -12.12 9.59
CA MET A 123 -10.37 -11.53 10.93
C MET A 123 -11.80 -11.64 11.43
N LEU A 124 -12.79 -11.42 10.57
CA LEU A 124 -14.20 -11.49 10.94
C LEU A 124 -14.65 -12.93 11.23
N TYR A 125 -14.12 -13.92 10.49
CA TYR A 125 -14.37 -15.33 10.72
C TYR A 125 -13.93 -15.79 12.12
N ARG A 126 -12.82 -15.21 12.64
CA ARG A 126 -12.28 -15.46 13.99
C ARG A 126 -13.00 -14.65 15.08
N ASP A 127 -13.99 -13.83 14.72
CA ASP A 127 -14.77 -12.97 15.61
C ASP A 127 -13.92 -11.98 16.43
N ASN A 128 -12.84 -11.48 15.85
CA ASN A 128 -11.98 -10.51 16.51
C ASN A 128 -12.78 -9.23 16.88
N GLU A 129 -12.49 -8.69 18.07
CA GLU A 129 -13.10 -7.46 18.61
C GLU A 129 -12.28 -6.22 18.27
N VAL A 130 -10.95 -6.36 18.26
CA VAL A 130 -10.00 -5.30 17.93
C VAL A 130 -9.37 -5.62 16.57
N LEU A 131 -9.59 -4.74 15.61
CA LEU A 131 -9.15 -4.89 14.22
C LEU A 131 -8.05 -3.89 13.91
N ILE A 132 -6.86 -4.36 13.56
CA ILE A 132 -5.72 -3.52 13.20
C ILE A 132 -5.59 -3.51 11.68
N PHE A 133 -5.60 -2.33 11.07
CA PHE A 133 -5.37 -2.12 9.64
C PHE A 133 -4.07 -1.35 9.44
N ASP A 134 -3.03 -2.01 8.91
CA ASP A 134 -1.73 -1.37 8.66
C ASP A 134 -1.60 -0.98 7.19
N GLU A 135 -1.78 0.32 6.90
CA GLU A 135 -1.75 0.94 5.56
C GLU A 135 -2.60 0.20 4.51
N PRO A 136 -3.86 -0.11 4.80
CA PRO A 136 -4.67 -0.99 3.96
C PRO A 136 -5.04 -0.40 2.60
N THR A 137 -4.81 0.90 2.39
CA THR A 137 -5.19 1.63 1.17
C THR A 137 -4.03 1.84 0.19
N ALA A 138 -2.85 1.26 0.47
CA ALA A 138 -1.63 1.54 -0.29
C ALA A 138 -1.72 1.10 -1.76
N VAL A 139 -2.45 0.03 -2.04
CA VAL A 139 -2.53 -0.62 -3.36
C VAL A 139 -3.94 -0.62 -3.96
N LEU A 140 -4.88 0.08 -3.32
CA LEU A 140 -6.28 0.11 -3.73
C LEU A 140 -6.57 1.26 -4.69
N THR A 141 -7.56 1.04 -5.55
CA THR A 141 -8.17 2.10 -6.35
C THR A 141 -9.02 3.04 -5.47
N PRO A 142 -9.29 4.28 -5.90
CA PRO A 142 -10.15 5.21 -5.15
C PRO A 142 -11.50 4.62 -4.77
N GLN A 143 -12.14 3.86 -5.67
CA GLN A 143 -13.42 3.21 -5.41
C GLN A 143 -13.32 2.15 -4.31
N GLU A 144 -12.27 1.33 -4.34
CA GLU A 144 -12.02 0.32 -3.30
C GLU A 144 -11.69 0.96 -1.95
N ILE A 145 -11.03 2.14 -1.93
CA ILE A 145 -10.79 2.92 -0.71
C ILE A 145 -12.12 3.36 -0.10
N ASP A 146 -13.01 3.94 -0.91
CA ASP A 146 -14.33 4.39 -0.44
C ASP A 146 -15.16 3.22 0.13
N GLU A 147 -15.10 2.04 -0.51
CA GLU A 147 -15.73 0.82 -0.01
C GLU A 147 -15.13 0.39 1.34
N LEU A 148 -13.80 0.35 1.45
CA LEU A 148 -13.12 0.00 2.70
C LEU A 148 -13.49 0.96 3.84
N MET A 149 -13.54 2.28 3.58
CA MET A 149 -13.93 3.27 4.58
C MET A 149 -15.35 3.02 5.08
N LYS A 150 -16.30 2.66 4.19
CA LYS A 150 -17.67 2.28 4.57
C LYS A 150 -17.71 1.02 5.42
N ILE A 151 -16.94 -0.01 5.05
CA ILE A 151 -16.84 -1.26 5.82
C ILE A 151 -16.32 -0.99 7.23
N MET A 152 -15.24 -0.21 7.37
CA MET A 152 -14.68 0.16 8.69
C MET A 152 -15.71 0.91 9.55
N LYS A 153 -16.44 1.87 8.97
CA LYS A 153 -17.53 2.58 9.68
C LYS A 153 -18.64 1.64 10.15
N ASN A 154 -19.03 0.65 9.33
CA ASN A 154 -20.05 -0.32 9.69
C ASN A 154 -19.59 -1.25 10.81
N LEU A 155 -18.35 -1.75 10.74
CA LEU A 155 -17.75 -2.58 11.79
C LEU A 155 -17.66 -1.82 13.12
N ALA A 156 -17.30 -0.53 13.09
CA ALA A 156 -17.26 0.30 14.28
C ALA A 156 -18.67 0.52 14.88
N LYS A 157 -19.70 0.69 14.05
CA LYS A 157 -21.10 0.77 14.51
C LYS A 157 -21.59 -0.52 15.16
N GLU A 158 -21.06 -1.67 14.75
CA GLU A 158 -21.35 -2.99 15.39
C GLU A 158 -20.53 -3.21 16.66
N GLY A 159 -19.77 -2.23 17.14
CA GLY A 159 -19.01 -2.29 18.39
C GLY A 159 -17.57 -2.80 18.23
N LYS A 160 -17.08 -3.09 17.02
CA LYS A 160 -15.69 -3.46 16.81
C LYS A 160 -14.78 -2.23 17.03
N SER A 161 -13.66 -2.42 17.72
CA SER A 161 -12.63 -1.39 17.90
C SER A 161 -11.63 -1.44 16.76
N ILE A 162 -11.40 -0.33 16.08
CA ILE A 162 -10.52 -0.29 14.91
C ILE A 162 -9.32 0.59 15.17
N LEU A 163 -8.11 0.04 14.99
CA LEU A 163 -6.84 0.75 14.91
C LEU A 163 -6.44 0.86 13.43
N PHE A 164 -6.38 2.08 12.93
CA PHE A 164 -6.17 2.38 11.52
C PHE A 164 -4.87 3.14 11.31
N ILE A 165 -3.90 2.51 10.65
CA ILE A 165 -2.61 3.13 10.34
C ILE A 165 -2.64 3.64 8.93
N THR A 166 -2.39 4.92 8.74
CA THR A 166 -2.20 5.54 7.44
C THR A 166 -1.35 6.80 7.56
N HIS A 167 -0.74 7.22 6.47
CA HIS A 167 -0.10 8.52 6.34
C HIS A 167 -0.94 9.49 5.51
N LYS A 168 -2.13 9.07 5.06
CA LYS A 168 -3.05 9.85 4.22
C LYS A 168 -4.06 10.60 5.08
N LEU A 169 -3.87 11.89 5.25
CA LEU A 169 -4.70 12.74 6.12
C LEU A 169 -6.19 12.74 5.71
N ASN A 170 -6.49 12.64 4.41
CA ASN A 170 -7.87 12.61 3.95
C ASN A 170 -8.63 11.40 4.52
N GLU A 171 -8.03 10.22 4.51
CA GLU A 171 -8.62 9.00 5.04
C GLU A 171 -8.88 9.11 6.55
N ILE A 172 -7.92 9.68 7.30
CA ILE A 172 -8.08 9.92 8.75
C ILE A 172 -9.27 10.84 9.02
N MET A 173 -9.32 11.98 8.33
CA MET A 173 -10.41 12.95 8.51
C MET A 173 -11.77 12.39 8.15
N GLU A 174 -11.83 11.39 7.28
CA GLU A 174 -13.07 10.78 6.83
C GLU A 174 -13.63 9.74 7.81
N VAL A 175 -12.77 8.88 8.41
CA VAL A 175 -13.24 7.69 9.13
C VAL A 175 -12.90 7.66 10.60
N ALA A 176 -11.87 8.38 11.06
CA ALA A 176 -11.41 8.25 12.43
C ALA A 176 -12.20 9.14 13.39
N ASP A 177 -12.37 8.68 14.63
CA ASP A 177 -12.90 9.48 15.73
C ASP A 177 -11.77 10.23 16.44
N ARG A 178 -10.64 9.55 16.62
CA ARG A 178 -9.43 10.08 17.27
C ARG A 178 -8.19 9.71 16.48
N CYS A 179 -7.15 10.51 16.61
CA CYS A 179 -5.85 10.28 16.00
C CYS A 179 -4.72 10.45 16.99
N THR A 180 -3.89 9.41 17.13
CA THR A 180 -2.62 9.49 17.85
C THR A 180 -1.47 9.72 16.87
N ILE A 181 -0.61 10.65 17.18
CA ILE A 181 0.51 11.04 16.32
C ILE A 181 1.83 10.53 16.90
N LEU A 182 2.59 9.79 16.08
CA LEU A 182 3.96 9.38 16.36
C LEU A 182 4.93 10.15 15.48
N ARG A 183 6.07 10.54 16.05
CA ARG A 183 7.17 11.19 15.34
C ARG A 183 8.50 10.71 15.85
N LYS A 184 9.32 10.10 14.97
CA LYS A 184 10.66 9.57 15.33
C LYS A 184 10.62 8.66 16.57
N GLY A 185 9.67 7.75 16.62
CA GLY A 185 9.48 6.80 17.74
C GLY A 185 8.85 7.40 19.00
N LYS A 186 8.46 8.67 19.00
CA LYS A 186 7.90 9.34 20.19
C LYS A 186 6.42 9.64 20.00
N TYR A 187 5.66 9.47 21.07
CA TYR A 187 4.29 9.96 21.18
C TYR A 187 4.29 11.50 21.21
N ILE A 188 3.51 12.12 20.35
CA ILE A 188 3.37 13.58 20.23
C ILE A 188 2.08 14.07 20.86
N GLY A 189 1.00 13.31 20.70
CA GLY A 189 -0.30 13.65 21.24
C GLY A 189 -1.40 12.82 20.62
N THR A 190 -2.59 12.91 21.21
CA THR A 190 -3.83 12.34 20.68
C THR A 190 -4.87 13.46 20.56
N VAL A 191 -5.54 13.56 19.43
CA VAL A 191 -6.54 14.57 19.15
C VAL A 191 -7.86 13.94 18.70
N ASN A 192 -8.98 14.60 18.97
CA ASN A 192 -10.28 14.27 18.39
C ASN A 192 -10.34 14.82 16.96
N ILE A 193 -10.82 14.03 16.02
CA ILE A 193 -10.89 14.46 14.61
C ILE A 193 -11.88 15.61 14.42
N SER A 194 -12.95 15.64 15.20
CA SER A 194 -13.95 16.73 15.17
C SER A 194 -13.39 18.10 15.61
N GLU A 195 -12.26 18.13 16.30
CA GLU A 195 -11.67 19.33 16.91
C GLU A 195 -10.33 19.73 16.26
N THR A 196 -9.92 19.05 15.20
CA THR A 196 -8.63 19.27 14.54
C THR A 196 -8.77 19.52 13.04
N SER A 197 -7.67 19.88 12.39
CA SER A 197 -7.59 20.08 10.94
C SER A 197 -6.45 19.30 10.30
N LYS A 198 -6.46 19.15 8.98
CA LYS A 198 -5.36 18.53 8.22
C LYS A 198 -4.04 19.26 8.44
N GLU A 199 -4.07 20.57 8.54
CA GLU A 199 -2.92 21.44 8.79
C GLU A 199 -2.31 21.14 10.15
N GLU A 200 -3.16 21.01 11.19
CA GLU A 200 -2.73 20.70 12.54
C GLU A 200 -2.13 19.28 12.63
N LEU A 201 -2.81 18.27 12.07
CA LEU A 201 -2.29 16.91 12.00
C LEU A 201 -0.95 16.85 11.27
N SER A 202 -0.81 17.56 10.15
CA SER A 202 0.44 17.66 9.41
C SER A 202 1.54 18.33 10.22
N ARG A 203 1.22 19.41 10.93
CA ARG A 203 2.16 20.11 11.81
C ARG A 203 2.67 19.20 12.93
N MET A 204 1.79 18.45 13.56
CA MET A 204 2.15 17.48 14.61
C MET A 204 3.03 16.35 14.07
N MET A 205 2.70 15.83 12.89
CA MET A 205 3.42 14.75 12.22
C MET A 205 4.84 15.15 11.83
N VAL A 206 5.00 16.30 11.16
CA VAL A 206 6.30 16.75 10.62
C VAL A 206 7.10 17.58 11.64
N GLY A 207 6.42 18.25 12.57
CA GLY A 207 7.05 19.10 13.61
C GLY A 207 7.37 20.52 13.15
N ARG A 208 6.89 20.94 12.00
CA ARG A 208 6.98 22.29 11.45
C ARG A 208 5.72 22.63 10.66
N ASN A 209 5.47 23.90 10.45
CA ASN A 209 4.38 24.30 9.58
C ASN A 209 4.63 23.80 8.16
N VAL A 210 3.66 23.07 7.62
CA VAL A 210 3.68 22.58 6.23
C VAL A 210 2.65 23.35 5.46
N SER A 211 3.09 24.05 4.40
CA SER A 211 2.18 24.65 3.44
C SER A 211 1.79 23.60 2.41
N PHE A 212 0.49 23.33 2.25
CA PHE A 212 -0.03 22.48 1.18
C PHE A 212 -0.13 23.21 -0.16
N SER A 213 0.06 24.53 -0.16
CA SER A 213 0.12 25.33 -1.39
C SER A 213 1.57 25.50 -1.83
N VAL A 214 1.87 25.06 -3.05
CA VAL A 214 3.16 25.31 -3.70
C VAL A 214 3.06 26.61 -4.48
N ASN A 215 3.75 27.65 -4.01
CA ASN A 215 3.86 28.90 -4.75
C ASN A 215 4.84 28.71 -5.91
N LYS A 216 4.35 28.15 -7.03
CA LYS A 216 5.15 27.82 -8.21
C LYS A 216 5.06 28.97 -9.20
N LYS A 217 6.21 29.55 -9.56
CA LYS A 217 6.28 30.49 -10.66
C LYS A 217 5.89 29.79 -11.98
N PRO A 218 5.27 30.47 -12.94
CA PRO A 218 4.98 29.90 -14.25
C PRO A 218 6.25 29.29 -14.87
N SER A 219 6.13 28.05 -15.31
CA SER A 219 7.23 27.35 -15.99
C SER A 219 7.46 28.02 -17.34
N LYS A 220 8.74 28.21 -17.70
CA LYS A 220 9.17 28.63 -19.05
C LYS A 220 9.94 27.44 -19.65
N PRO A 221 9.24 26.45 -20.24
CA PRO A 221 9.91 25.30 -20.84
C PRO A 221 10.79 25.71 -22.00
N GLY A 222 12.02 25.19 -22.04
CA GLY A 222 12.96 25.38 -23.16
C GLY A 222 12.77 24.32 -24.24
N ASP A 223 13.88 23.97 -24.92
CA ASP A 223 13.90 22.97 -25.99
C ASP A 223 13.59 21.57 -25.47
N THR A 224 13.14 20.69 -26.38
CA THR A 224 12.89 19.28 -26.07
C THR A 224 14.21 18.57 -25.77
N VAL A 225 14.30 17.99 -24.56
CA VAL A 225 15.46 17.24 -24.08
C VAL A 225 15.27 15.73 -24.26
N LEU A 226 14.06 15.25 -24.02
CA LEU A 226 13.69 13.84 -24.18
C LEU A 226 12.49 13.77 -25.11
N LYS A 227 12.58 12.93 -26.14
CA LYS A 227 11.48 12.60 -27.03
C LYS A 227 11.34 11.10 -27.13
N VAL A 228 10.18 10.59 -26.85
CA VAL A 228 9.81 9.19 -26.98
C VAL A 228 8.76 9.09 -28.09
N GLU A 229 9.01 8.23 -29.06
CA GLU A 229 8.15 8.04 -30.24
C GLU A 229 7.77 6.56 -30.35
N HIS A 230 6.48 6.27 -30.29
CA HIS A 230 5.88 4.94 -30.55
C HIS A 230 6.51 3.81 -29.71
N MET A 231 6.91 4.10 -28.47
CA MET A 231 7.63 3.16 -27.62
C MET A 231 6.74 1.99 -27.23
N THR A 232 7.25 0.78 -27.46
CA THR A 232 6.60 -0.48 -27.12
C THR A 232 7.58 -1.34 -26.31
N VAL A 233 7.12 -1.87 -25.15
CA VAL A 233 7.92 -2.73 -24.27
C VAL A 233 7.14 -4.00 -23.97
N PRO A 234 7.73 -5.20 -24.15
CA PRO A 234 7.07 -6.47 -23.87
C PRO A 234 6.89 -6.67 -22.37
N SER A 235 5.83 -7.39 -21.99
CA SER A 235 5.62 -7.86 -20.62
C SER A 235 6.51 -9.08 -20.35
N LYS A 236 7.05 -9.19 -19.14
CA LYS A 236 7.78 -10.39 -18.68
C LYS A 236 6.83 -11.49 -18.21
N VAL A 237 5.63 -11.13 -17.77
CA VAL A 237 4.68 -12.03 -17.11
C VAL A 237 3.63 -12.53 -18.09
N HIS A 238 3.18 -11.67 -18.98
CA HIS A 238 2.13 -11.98 -19.95
C HIS A 238 2.73 -11.89 -21.35
N GLY A 239 2.51 -12.85 -22.23
CA GLY A 239 3.04 -12.91 -23.59
C GLY A 239 2.62 -11.77 -24.54
N ASN A 240 2.17 -10.63 -24.00
CA ASN A 240 1.75 -9.41 -24.70
C ASN A 240 2.67 -8.22 -24.36
N ASN A 241 2.44 -7.07 -24.96
CA ASN A 241 3.17 -5.85 -24.65
C ASN A 241 2.57 -5.15 -23.43
N ALA A 242 3.40 -4.87 -22.42
CA ALA A 242 3.02 -4.07 -21.25
C ALA A 242 2.89 -2.58 -21.59
N VAL A 243 3.74 -2.08 -22.49
CA VAL A 243 3.67 -0.71 -23.02
C VAL A 243 3.40 -0.80 -24.53
N LYS A 244 2.39 -0.06 -25.00
CA LYS A 244 1.93 -0.10 -26.39
C LYS A 244 1.89 1.31 -26.95
N ASP A 245 2.75 1.58 -27.93
CA ASP A 245 2.71 2.80 -28.76
C ASP A 245 2.68 4.12 -27.98
N VAL A 246 3.55 4.26 -26.96
CA VAL A 246 3.58 5.46 -26.12
C VAL A 246 4.52 6.50 -26.72
N SER A 247 3.98 7.72 -26.92
CA SER A 247 4.73 8.88 -27.42
C SER A 247 4.53 10.08 -26.52
N PHE A 248 5.63 10.77 -26.15
CA PHE A 248 5.62 12.03 -25.41
C PHE A 248 6.97 12.73 -25.52
N ASN A 249 7.02 13.97 -25.05
CA ASN A 249 8.27 14.74 -24.96
C ASN A 249 8.39 15.42 -23.59
N VAL A 250 9.64 15.68 -23.19
CA VAL A 250 9.99 16.48 -22.01
C VAL A 250 10.90 17.62 -22.45
N ARG A 251 10.56 18.83 -22.05
CA ARG A 251 11.33 20.03 -22.36
C ARG A 251 12.27 20.40 -21.20
N LYS A 252 13.28 21.16 -21.48
CA LYS A 252 14.19 21.69 -20.46
C LYS A 252 13.42 22.52 -19.43
N GLY A 253 13.57 22.23 -18.15
CA GLY A 253 12.85 22.91 -17.05
C GLY A 253 11.38 22.53 -16.88
N GLU A 254 10.90 21.53 -17.64
CA GLU A 254 9.54 20.97 -17.50
C GLU A 254 9.53 19.78 -16.54
N ILE A 255 8.42 19.63 -15.85
CA ILE A 255 8.12 18.43 -15.04
C ILE A 255 6.93 17.73 -15.70
N VAL A 256 7.16 16.54 -16.24
CA VAL A 256 6.12 15.67 -16.80
C VAL A 256 5.77 14.59 -15.79
N CYS A 257 4.49 14.43 -15.49
CA CYS A 257 4.00 13.39 -14.60
C CYS A 257 3.41 12.25 -15.43
N ILE A 258 3.80 11.01 -15.12
CA ILE A 258 3.23 9.78 -15.68
C ILE A 258 2.36 9.18 -14.58
N ALA A 259 1.05 9.17 -14.80
CA ALA A 259 0.07 8.64 -13.85
C ALA A 259 -0.54 7.34 -14.36
N GLY A 260 -0.89 6.45 -13.45
CA GLY A 260 -1.59 5.19 -13.72
C GLY A 260 -1.76 4.39 -12.44
N ILE A 261 -2.65 3.39 -12.48
CA ILE A 261 -2.81 2.41 -11.41
C ILE A 261 -1.77 1.30 -11.57
N ASP A 262 -1.54 0.54 -10.51
CA ASP A 262 -0.60 -0.59 -10.53
C ASP A 262 -0.98 -1.61 -11.63
N GLY A 263 0.03 -2.17 -12.30
CA GLY A 263 -0.18 -3.09 -13.42
C GLY A 263 -0.41 -2.45 -14.80
N ASN A 264 -0.48 -1.11 -14.90
CA ASN A 264 -0.67 -0.42 -16.19
C ASN A 264 0.62 -0.21 -17.01
N GLY A 265 1.71 -0.89 -16.66
CA GLY A 265 2.96 -0.88 -17.44
C GLY A 265 3.91 0.29 -17.14
N GLN A 266 3.69 1.08 -16.06
CA GLN A 266 4.59 2.17 -15.68
C GLN A 266 6.01 1.67 -15.37
N SER A 267 6.13 0.53 -14.70
CA SER A 267 7.42 -0.08 -14.36
C SER A 267 8.17 -0.49 -15.62
N GLU A 268 7.51 -1.18 -16.55
CA GLU A 268 8.07 -1.61 -17.82
C GLU A 268 8.43 -0.40 -18.71
N PHE A 269 7.59 0.63 -18.68
CA PHE A 269 7.86 1.89 -19.37
C PHE A 269 9.17 2.54 -18.86
N VAL A 270 9.34 2.66 -17.54
CA VAL A 270 10.57 3.21 -16.93
C VAL A 270 11.77 2.33 -17.23
N GLN A 271 11.62 1.01 -17.14
CA GLN A 271 12.68 0.06 -17.45
C GLN A 271 13.11 0.15 -18.92
N GLY A 272 12.17 0.27 -19.86
CA GLY A 272 12.46 0.51 -21.27
C GLY A 272 13.16 1.85 -21.50
N LEU A 273 12.66 2.93 -20.87
CA LEU A 273 13.24 4.26 -20.95
C LEU A 273 14.67 4.33 -20.41
N THR A 274 14.96 3.61 -19.31
CA THR A 274 16.29 3.57 -18.69
C THR A 274 17.24 2.55 -19.33
N GLY A 275 16.75 1.63 -20.17
CA GLY A 275 17.52 0.59 -20.82
C GLY A 275 17.69 -0.67 -19.99
N LEU A 276 16.97 -0.80 -18.88
CA LEU A 276 16.87 -2.03 -18.10
C LEU A 276 16.12 -3.14 -18.86
N GLU A 277 15.14 -2.73 -19.69
CA GLU A 277 14.41 -3.60 -20.59
C GLU A 277 14.61 -3.18 -22.06
N LYS A 278 14.55 -4.17 -22.96
CA LYS A 278 14.65 -3.90 -24.38
C LYS A 278 13.31 -3.34 -24.90
N VAL A 279 13.40 -2.24 -25.63
CA VAL A 279 12.27 -1.67 -26.36
C VAL A 279 12.09 -2.48 -27.65
N SER A 280 10.89 -3.01 -27.87
CA SER A 280 10.55 -3.81 -29.07
C SER A 280 10.11 -2.96 -30.25
N GLY A 281 9.70 -1.71 -30.02
CA GLY A 281 9.29 -0.77 -31.07
C GLY A 281 9.45 0.68 -30.62
N GLY A 282 9.57 1.58 -31.59
CA GLY A 282 9.68 3.02 -31.36
C GLY A 282 11.11 3.54 -31.21
N LYS A 283 11.24 4.80 -30.82
CA LYS A 283 12.53 5.51 -30.64
C LYS A 283 12.56 6.33 -29.36
N ILE A 284 13.74 6.40 -28.76
CA ILE A 284 14.03 7.28 -27.60
C ILE A 284 15.16 8.21 -28.01
N LEU A 285 14.86 9.48 -28.11
CA LEU A 285 15.82 10.54 -28.44
C LEU A 285 16.13 11.39 -27.22
N PHE A 286 17.40 11.54 -26.90
CA PHE A 286 17.87 12.41 -25.83
C PHE A 286 18.79 13.49 -26.39
N ASN A 287 18.42 14.77 -26.22
CA ASN A 287 19.08 15.91 -26.85
C ASN A 287 19.30 15.71 -28.38
N GLY A 288 18.33 15.10 -29.05
CA GLY A 288 18.39 14.80 -30.49
C GLY A 288 19.16 13.52 -30.86
N GLN A 289 19.86 12.89 -29.91
CA GLN A 289 20.61 11.65 -30.14
C GLN A 289 19.71 10.44 -29.87
N ASP A 290 19.69 9.46 -30.78
CA ASP A 290 18.97 8.20 -30.61
C ASP A 290 19.70 7.30 -29.58
N ILE A 291 19.05 7.03 -28.47
CA ILE A 291 19.54 6.19 -27.38
C ILE A 291 18.74 4.88 -27.21
N THR A 292 17.87 4.57 -28.16
CA THR A 292 16.93 3.44 -28.08
C THR A 292 17.65 2.12 -27.78
N LYS A 293 18.76 1.87 -28.47
CA LYS A 293 19.57 0.64 -28.31
C LYS A 293 20.79 0.80 -27.43
N ALA A 294 21.02 1.99 -26.87
CA ALA A 294 22.15 2.25 -25.99
C ALA A 294 22.05 1.43 -24.70
N SER A 295 23.17 0.87 -24.25
CA SER A 295 23.23 0.15 -22.98
C SER A 295 22.99 1.10 -21.79
N ILE A 296 22.64 0.53 -20.61
CA ILE A 296 22.50 1.30 -19.38
C ILE A 296 23.74 2.16 -19.08
N ARG A 297 24.94 1.65 -19.44
CA ARG A 297 26.21 2.37 -19.22
C ARG A 297 26.40 3.51 -20.20
N ASP A 298 25.95 3.35 -21.44
CA ASP A 298 26.14 4.32 -22.52
C ASP A 298 25.12 5.46 -22.48
N ARG A 299 23.92 5.20 -21.93
CA ARG A 299 22.89 6.24 -21.77
C ARG A 299 23.35 7.43 -20.91
N PRO A 300 24.07 7.25 -19.77
CA PRO A 300 24.66 8.35 -19.02
C PRO A 300 25.89 8.96 -19.69
N ALA A 301 26.63 8.20 -20.51
CA ALA A 301 27.90 8.64 -21.11
C ALA A 301 27.72 9.60 -22.29
N SER A 302 26.54 9.63 -22.93
CA SER A 302 26.23 10.55 -24.01
C SER A 302 26.00 12.00 -23.53
N HIS A 303 27.00 12.60 -22.92
CA HIS A 303 27.13 13.98 -22.39
C HIS A 303 26.65 14.21 -20.96
N SER A 304 27.68 14.21 -20.10
CA SER A 304 27.77 14.86 -18.78
C SER A 304 26.97 14.30 -17.59
N TYR A 305 27.58 14.40 -16.43
CA TYR A 305 27.10 14.16 -15.06
C TYR A 305 25.65 14.54 -14.75
N ARG A 306 24.98 15.30 -15.64
CA ARG A 306 23.59 15.74 -15.49
C ARG A 306 22.55 14.64 -15.79
N LEU A 307 22.87 13.63 -16.61
CA LEU A 307 21.94 12.52 -16.91
C LEU A 307 21.78 11.57 -15.75
N ARG A 308 22.86 11.30 -15.00
CA ARG A 308 22.78 10.50 -13.76
C ARG A 308 21.79 11.10 -12.77
N TYR A 309 21.76 12.43 -12.64
CA TYR A 309 20.81 13.11 -11.77
C TYR A 309 19.39 13.16 -12.35
N SER A 310 19.22 13.26 -13.66
CA SER A 310 17.88 13.37 -14.28
C SER A 310 17.16 12.04 -14.35
N VAL A 311 17.83 10.94 -14.70
CA VAL A 311 17.23 9.59 -14.71
C VAL A 311 17.03 9.07 -13.29
N LEU A 312 17.97 9.33 -12.37
CA LEU A 312 17.80 9.04 -10.95
C LEU A 312 16.69 9.89 -10.32
N HIS A 313 16.53 11.15 -10.75
CA HIS A 313 15.40 12.00 -10.33
C HIS A 313 14.06 11.57 -10.94
N LEU A 314 14.06 11.04 -12.16
CA LEU A 314 12.87 10.43 -12.74
C LEU A 314 12.49 9.18 -11.95
N GLN A 315 13.45 8.32 -11.64
CA GLN A 315 13.27 7.11 -10.83
C GLN A 315 12.88 7.44 -9.38
N LEU A 316 13.51 8.44 -8.73
CA LEU A 316 13.18 8.86 -7.37
C LEU A 316 11.85 9.60 -7.25
N ARG A 317 11.38 10.28 -8.30
CA ARG A 317 10.06 10.94 -8.26
C ARG A 317 8.92 10.01 -8.62
N ILE A 318 9.16 8.98 -9.41
CA ILE A 318 8.22 7.88 -9.62
C ILE A 318 8.14 7.02 -8.36
N CYS A 319 9.27 6.74 -7.70
CA CYS A 319 9.31 5.98 -6.43
C CYS A 319 8.70 6.74 -5.23
N HIS A 320 8.58 8.07 -5.26
CA HIS A 320 7.90 8.82 -4.20
C HIS A 320 6.36 8.82 -4.30
N LEU A 321 5.83 8.37 -5.41
CA LEU A 321 4.39 8.11 -5.59
C LEU A 321 3.99 6.66 -5.26
N PHE A 322 4.99 5.75 -5.09
CA PHE A 322 4.78 4.35 -4.74
C PHE A 322 5.69 3.96 -3.57
N PRO A 323 5.19 3.27 -2.54
CA PRO A 323 6.03 2.78 -1.46
C PRO A 323 7.06 1.78 -1.99
N HIS A 324 8.31 1.92 -1.55
CA HIS A 324 9.42 1.06 -1.86
C HIS A 324 9.07 -0.42 -1.68
N GLN A 325 9.07 -1.18 -2.76
CA GLN A 325 9.41 -2.58 -2.67
C GLN A 325 10.93 -2.67 -2.44
N ASN A 326 11.33 -2.98 -1.21
CA ASN A 326 12.70 -3.35 -0.88
C ASN A 326 13.03 -4.70 -1.57
N THR A 327 13.47 -4.64 -2.83
CA THR A 327 14.29 -5.72 -3.38
C THR A 327 15.69 -5.49 -2.84
N GLY A 328 16.07 -6.31 -1.84
CA GLY A 328 17.44 -6.34 -1.32
C GLY A 328 18.43 -6.63 -2.44
N PHE A 329 19.24 -5.65 -2.73
CA PHE A 329 20.53 -5.86 -3.39
C PHE A 329 21.62 -5.68 -2.33
N ARG A 330 22.31 -6.79 -2.04
CA ARG A 330 23.66 -6.77 -1.51
C ARG A 330 24.65 -6.32 -2.59
#